data_1f01af85ba399ea2804051d9609e7906
#
_entry.id   1f01af85ba399ea2804051d9609e7906
#
_cell.length_a   1.000
_cell.length_b   1.000
_cell.length_c   1.000
_cell.angle_alpha   90.00
_cell.angle_beta   90.00
_cell.angle_gamma   90.00
#
_symmetry.space_group_name_H-M   'P 1'
#
loop_
_entity.id
_entity.type
_entity.pdbx_description
1 polymer ?
#
loop_
_entity_poly.entity_id
_entity_poly.type
_entity_poly.pdbx_seq_one_letter_code
_entity_poly.pdbx_strand_id
1 'polypeptide(L)'
;MTVAVGHPGGNRHIGGDLQEGTAIFGGDEPTTDFGRLARTVRDIGVPLVARVNGACVAGGMGLMALCDLAIAADHARFGLPEARIGVFPMQVQVYFRHLILPRHAAELMLTGELINAERAREIGLINYVVPAAEL
;
A
#
# COMPACT_ATOMS: atom_id res chain seq x y z
N MET A 1 9.75 -11.64 -9.42
CA MET A 1 9.29 -12.20 -8.13
C MET A 1 7.91 -11.61 -7.82
N THR A 2 6.98 -12.40 -7.32
CA THR A 2 5.62 -11.92 -7.00
C THR A 2 5.49 -11.67 -5.51
N VAL A 3 4.97 -10.50 -5.15
CA VAL A 3 4.62 -10.14 -3.79
C VAL A 3 3.09 -10.17 -3.67
N ALA A 4 2.54 -11.03 -2.82
CA ALA A 4 1.11 -11.06 -2.56
C ALA A 4 0.74 -10.02 -1.50
N VAL A 5 -0.20 -9.14 -1.83
CA VAL A 5 -0.73 -8.12 -0.93
C VAL A 5 -2.24 -8.32 -0.80
N GLY A 6 -2.73 -8.44 0.42
CA GLY A 6 -4.13 -8.67 0.71
C GLY A 6 -4.53 -10.16 0.72
N HIS A 7 -5.58 -10.51 1.44
CA HIS A 7 -6.08 -11.88 1.59
C HIS A 7 -7.57 -11.96 1.20
N PRO A 8 -8.00 -12.99 0.43
CA PRO A 8 -9.38 -13.12 -0.05
C PRO A 8 -10.43 -13.49 1.02
N GLY A 9 -10.01 -13.78 2.24
CA GLY A 9 -10.85 -14.34 3.29
C GLY A 9 -10.95 -13.51 4.57
N GLY A 10 -11.24 -12.21 4.49
CA GLY A 10 -11.51 -11.36 5.67
C GLY A 10 -10.26 -10.93 6.45
N ASN A 11 -10.35 -9.87 7.15
CA ASN A 11 -9.56 -9.21 8.21
C ASN A 11 -8.05 -9.46 8.43
N ARG A 12 -7.31 -10.11 7.55
CA ARG A 12 -5.85 -10.15 7.63
C ARG A 12 -5.26 -9.18 6.62
N HIS A 13 -5.06 -7.97 7.07
CA HIS A 13 -4.33 -6.95 6.32
C HIS A 13 -2.83 -7.20 6.48
N ILE A 14 -2.07 -7.16 5.39
CA ILE A 14 -0.64 -6.89 5.46
C ILE A 14 -0.53 -5.38 5.58
N GLY A 15 -0.62 -4.92 6.77
CA GLY A 15 -0.44 -3.58 7.25
C GLY A 15 -0.32 -3.71 8.74
N GLY A 16 0.50 -2.89 9.38
CA GLY A 16 0.59 -2.87 10.85
C GLY A 16 -0.81 -2.69 11.43
N ASP A 17 -1.09 -3.37 12.54
CA ASP A 17 -2.33 -3.14 13.27
C ASP A 17 -2.39 -1.66 13.65
N LEU A 18 -3.45 -0.96 13.22
CA LEU A 18 -3.64 0.46 13.54
C LEU A 18 -3.77 0.69 15.06
N GLN A 19 -4.11 -0.36 15.83
CA GLN A 19 -4.09 -0.31 17.28
C GLN A 19 -2.67 -0.41 17.86
N GLU A 20 -1.76 -1.10 17.17
CA GLU A 20 -0.33 -1.09 17.50
C GLU A 20 0.35 0.20 17.04
N GLY A 21 -0.20 0.90 16.05
CA GLY A 21 0.33 2.16 15.52
C GLY A 21 0.46 3.27 16.57
N THR A 22 -0.38 3.28 17.61
CA THR A 22 -0.24 4.20 18.74
C THR A 22 0.94 3.86 19.64
N ALA A 23 1.37 2.60 19.69
CA ALA A 23 2.55 2.18 20.43
C ALA A 23 3.87 2.52 19.70
N ILE A 24 3.84 2.66 18.37
CA ILE A 24 5.01 3.02 17.55
C ILE A 24 5.49 4.46 17.85
N PHE A 25 4.60 5.34 18.28
CA PHE A 25 4.94 6.73 18.60
C PHE A 25 5.45 6.95 20.04
N GLY A 26 5.42 5.91 20.89
CA GLY A 26 5.84 5.99 22.30
C GLY A 26 7.12 5.22 22.62
N GLY A 27 7.75 4.54 21.68
CA GLY A 27 8.98 3.75 21.86
C GLY A 27 10.20 4.42 21.21
N ASP A 28 11.35 4.27 21.86
CA ASP A 28 12.62 4.86 21.42
C ASP A 28 13.21 4.25 20.13
N GLU A 29 12.62 3.18 19.59
CA GLU A 29 13.03 2.58 18.32
C GLU A 29 11.81 2.21 17.45
N PRO A 30 11.78 2.58 16.15
CA PRO A 30 10.75 2.13 15.24
C PRO A 30 10.86 0.62 15.02
N THR A 31 9.84 -0.13 15.42
CA THR A 31 9.78 -1.60 15.30
C THR A 31 9.78 -2.09 13.85
N THR A 32 9.53 -1.20 12.89
CA THR A 32 9.55 -1.51 11.46
C THR A 32 10.36 -0.46 10.71
N ASP A 33 11.60 -0.77 10.35
CA ASP A 33 12.40 0.07 9.47
C ASP A 33 11.97 -0.12 8.01
N PHE A 34 10.91 0.59 7.59
CA PHE A 34 10.41 0.57 6.22
C PHE A 34 11.47 1.06 5.23
N GLY A 35 12.35 1.98 5.65
CA GLY A 35 13.46 2.43 4.83
C GLY A 35 14.49 1.33 4.56
N ARG A 36 14.75 0.47 5.55
CA ARG A 36 15.61 -0.70 5.36
C ARG A 36 14.99 -1.70 4.38
N LEU A 37 13.69 -1.97 4.55
CA LEU A 37 12.95 -2.84 3.61
C LEU A 37 13.03 -2.30 2.18
N ALA A 38 12.80 -1.00 2.00
CA ALA A 38 12.87 -0.38 0.66
C ALA A 38 14.25 -0.48 0.03
N ARG A 39 15.32 -0.32 0.81
CA ARG A 39 16.69 -0.53 0.32
C ARG A 39 16.90 -1.97 -0.10
N THR A 40 16.51 -2.93 0.74
CA THR A 40 16.61 -4.37 0.42
C THR A 40 15.86 -4.71 -0.86
N VAL A 41 14.64 -4.20 -1.03
CA VAL A 41 13.84 -4.41 -2.24
C VAL A 41 14.54 -3.87 -3.48
N ARG A 42 15.14 -2.69 -3.38
CA ARG A 42 15.89 -2.09 -4.51
C ARG A 42 17.11 -2.90 -4.90
N ASP A 43 17.75 -3.56 -3.94
CA ASP A 43 18.97 -4.35 -4.16
C ASP A 43 18.69 -5.78 -4.67
N ILE A 44 17.43 -6.20 -4.78
CA ILE A 44 17.04 -7.55 -5.25
C ILE A 44 17.50 -7.82 -6.69
N GLY A 45 17.56 -6.81 -7.54
CA GLY A 45 18.06 -6.92 -8.92
C GLY A 45 17.16 -7.70 -9.89
N VAL A 46 15.90 -7.99 -9.51
CA VAL A 46 14.87 -8.59 -10.38
C VAL A 46 13.57 -7.82 -10.25
N PRO A 47 12.77 -7.70 -11.33
CA PRO A 47 11.48 -7.03 -11.27
C PRO A 47 10.53 -7.67 -10.25
N LEU A 48 9.85 -6.82 -9.49
CA LEU A 48 8.85 -7.20 -8.51
C LEU A 48 7.45 -6.88 -9.03
N VAL A 49 6.54 -7.83 -8.88
CA VAL A 49 5.12 -7.66 -9.25
C VAL A 49 4.27 -7.81 -8.00
N ALA A 50 3.53 -6.76 -7.66
CA ALA A 50 2.51 -6.82 -6.62
C ALA A 50 1.26 -7.51 -7.17
N ARG A 51 0.77 -8.51 -6.44
CA ARG A 51 -0.49 -9.21 -6.68
C ARG A 51 -1.46 -8.87 -5.55
N VAL A 52 -2.44 -8.01 -5.83
CA VAL A 52 -3.33 -7.44 -4.82
C VAL A 52 -4.70 -8.12 -4.88
N ASN A 53 -4.99 -8.97 -3.89
CA ASN A 53 -6.24 -9.76 -3.84
C ASN A 53 -7.19 -9.32 -2.71
N GLY A 54 -7.26 -8.05 -2.40
CA GLY A 54 -8.14 -7.55 -1.34
C GLY A 54 -7.77 -6.13 -0.90
N ALA A 55 -7.89 -5.84 0.39
CA ALA A 55 -7.53 -4.53 0.91
C ALA A 55 -6.00 -4.33 0.92
N CYS A 56 -5.55 -3.29 0.23
CA CYS A 56 -4.18 -2.81 0.21
C CYS A 56 -4.16 -1.43 0.86
N VAL A 57 -3.92 -1.37 2.16
CA VAL A 57 -4.04 -0.15 2.96
C VAL A 57 -2.79 0.11 3.80
N ALA A 58 -2.58 1.34 4.21
CA ALA A 58 -1.48 1.73 5.10
C ALA A 58 -0.11 1.18 4.63
N GLY A 59 0.59 0.43 5.48
CA GLY A 59 1.86 -0.21 5.12
C GLY A 59 1.79 -1.14 3.90
N GLY A 60 0.62 -1.74 3.61
CA GLY A 60 0.38 -2.53 2.39
C GLY A 60 0.50 -1.69 1.13
N MET A 61 0.03 -0.43 1.15
CA MET A 61 0.24 0.53 0.06
C MET A 61 1.74 0.78 -0.16
N GLY A 62 2.50 0.89 0.92
CA GLY A 62 3.95 1.07 0.85
C GLY A 62 4.64 -0.13 0.20
N LEU A 63 4.27 -1.36 0.59
CA LEU A 63 4.83 -2.58 -0.01
C LEU A 63 4.52 -2.67 -1.50
N MET A 64 3.27 -2.39 -1.89
CA MET A 64 2.88 -2.34 -3.30
C MET A 64 3.68 -1.28 -4.07
N ALA A 65 3.86 -0.10 -3.48
CA ALA A 65 4.61 0.99 -4.10
C ALA A 65 6.11 0.73 -4.30
N LEU A 66 6.67 -0.27 -3.62
CA LEU A 66 8.03 -0.75 -3.83
C LEU A 66 8.15 -1.73 -5.00
N CYS A 67 7.04 -2.24 -5.53
CA CYS A 67 7.02 -3.13 -6.68
C CYS A 67 7.05 -2.34 -8.00
N ASP A 68 7.63 -2.94 -9.05
CA ASP A 68 7.72 -2.34 -10.38
C ASP A 68 6.38 -2.34 -11.11
N LEU A 69 5.56 -3.35 -10.88
CA LEU A 69 4.21 -3.49 -11.43
C LEU A 69 3.23 -3.90 -10.34
N ALA A 70 1.96 -3.50 -10.52
CA ALA A 70 0.88 -3.90 -9.63
C ALA A 70 -0.32 -4.38 -10.45
N ILE A 71 -0.82 -5.59 -10.12
CA ILE A 71 -2.02 -6.20 -10.67
C ILE A 71 -2.99 -6.43 -9.51
N ALA A 72 -4.24 -6.07 -9.68
CA ALA A 72 -5.24 -6.19 -8.63
C ALA A 72 -6.48 -6.96 -9.08
N ALA A 73 -7.12 -7.66 -8.15
CA ALA A 73 -8.46 -8.16 -8.32
C ALA A 73 -9.46 -6.98 -8.41
N ASP A 74 -10.53 -7.17 -9.14
CA ASP A 74 -11.60 -6.20 -9.35
C ASP A 74 -12.25 -5.68 -8.05
N HIS A 75 -12.31 -6.53 -7.03
CA HIS A 75 -12.85 -6.19 -5.70
C HIS A 75 -11.84 -5.52 -4.75
N ALA A 76 -10.58 -5.37 -5.14
CA ALA A 76 -9.53 -4.80 -4.29
C ALA A 76 -9.84 -3.34 -3.90
N ARG A 77 -9.34 -2.93 -2.72
CA ARG A 77 -9.49 -1.57 -2.19
C ARG A 77 -8.13 -1.02 -1.79
N PHE A 78 -7.94 0.26 -2.02
CA PHE A 78 -6.67 0.96 -1.81
C PHE A 78 -6.89 2.22 -0.99
N GLY A 79 -5.98 2.54 -0.08
CA GLY A 79 -6.05 3.80 0.65
C GLY A 79 -5.07 3.92 1.80
N LEU A 80 -5.07 5.10 2.39
CA LEU A 80 -4.22 5.49 3.50
C LEU A 80 -5.10 6.00 4.65
N PRO A 81 -5.74 5.08 5.41
CA PRO A 81 -6.71 5.43 6.45
C PRO A 81 -6.08 6.07 7.70
N GLU A 82 -4.76 6.27 7.74
CA GLU A 82 -4.03 6.85 8.87
C GLU A 82 -4.59 8.22 9.28
N ALA A 83 -5.06 9.04 8.33
CA ALA A 83 -5.66 10.34 8.62
C ALA A 83 -6.90 10.24 9.52
N ARG A 84 -7.64 9.13 9.45
CA ARG A 84 -8.85 8.90 10.26
C ARG A 84 -8.56 8.73 11.75
N ILE A 85 -7.32 8.38 12.08
CA ILE A 85 -6.85 8.24 13.48
C ILE A 85 -5.88 9.34 13.87
N GLY A 86 -5.81 10.43 13.09
CA GLY A 86 -4.94 11.57 13.38
C GLY A 86 -3.45 11.35 13.09
N VAL A 87 -3.12 10.34 12.30
CA VAL A 87 -1.73 10.02 11.91
C VAL A 87 -1.54 10.35 10.43
N PHE A 88 -0.32 10.76 10.07
CA PHE A 88 0.05 10.99 8.68
C PHE A 88 0.94 9.83 8.16
N PRO A 89 0.71 9.30 6.94
CA PRO A 89 1.44 8.14 6.41
C PRO A 89 2.87 8.50 5.93
N MET A 90 3.70 9.00 6.84
CA MET A 90 5.02 9.58 6.56
C MET A 90 5.96 8.66 5.81
N GLN A 91 6.01 7.38 6.20
CA GLN A 91 6.93 6.42 5.62
C GLN A 91 6.47 5.95 4.23
N VAL A 92 5.16 5.79 4.05
CA VAL A 92 4.57 5.25 2.83
C VAL A 92 4.55 6.28 1.70
N GLN A 93 4.24 7.56 2.02
CA GLN A 93 4.09 8.61 1.02
C GLN A 93 5.33 8.80 0.13
N VAL A 94 6.53 8.57 0.67
CA VAL A 94 7.79 8.78 -0.05
C VAL A 94 7.84 7.92 -1.33
N TYR A 95 7.22 6.76 -1.30
CA TYR A 95 7.27 5.79 -2.40
C TYR A 95 6.15 6.00 -3.41
N PHE A 96 4.90 6.09 -2.95
CA PHE A 96 3.80 6.16 -3.91
C PHE A 96 3.56 7.54 -4.52
N ARG A 97 4.05 8.64 -3.90
CA ARG A 97 3.97 9.99 -4.49
C ARG A 97 4.67 10.12 -5.85
N HIS A 98 5.51 9.17 -6.21
CA HIS A 98 6.17 9.13 -7.52
C HIS A 98 5.38 8.31 -8.55
N LEU A 99 4.38 7.55 -8.11
CA LEU A 99 3.55 6.70 -8.97
C LEU A 99 2.35 7.47 -9.53
N ILE A 100 1.80 8.40 -8.75
CA ILE A 100 0.57 9.13 -9.08
C ILE A 100 0.79 10.64 -8.99
N LEU A 101 -0.12 11.39 -9.61
CA LEU A 101 -0.08 12.85 -9.55
C LEU A 101 -0.20 13.36 -8.11
N PRO A 102 0.47 14.49 -7.77
CA PRO A 102 0.48 15.01 -6.40
C PRO A 102 -0.91 15.27 -5.80
N ARG A 103 -1.91 15.63 -6.60
CA ARG A 103 -3.28 15.87 -6.12
C ARG A 103 -3.96 14.58 -5.71
N HIS A 104 -3.77 13.49 -6.45
CA HIS A 104 -4.30 12.17 -6.08
C HIS A 104 -3.61 11.62 -4.83
N ALA A 105 -2.30 11.83 -4.71
CA ALA A 105 -1.57 11.47 -3.51
C ALA A 105 -2.11 12.23 -2.28
N ALA A 106 -2.29 13.55 -2.40
CA ALA A 106 -2.86 14.38 -1.33
C ALA A 106 -4.29 13.95 -0.96
N GLU A 107 -5.13 13.67 -1.94
CA GLU A 107 -6.50 13.18 -1.71
C GLU A 107 -6.50 11.92 -0.85
N LEU A 108 -5.75 10.88 -1.22
CA LEU A 108 -5.67 9.63 -0.46
C LEU A 108 -5.13 9.82 0.96
N MET A 109 -4.09 10.66 1.12
CA MET A 109 -3.45 10.89 2.42
C MET A 109 -4.29 11.74 3.38
N LEU A 110 -5.01 12.73 2.86
CA LEU A 110 -5.72 13.70 3.69
C LEU A 110 -7.15 13.26 4.01
N THR A 111 -7.82 12.55 3.07
CA THR A 111 -9.18 12.08 3.30
C THR A 111 -9.24 10.75 4.03
N GLY A 112 -8.22 9.90 3.86
CA GLY A 112 -8.21 8.53 4.35
C GLY A 112 -9.28 7.65 3.69
N GLU A 113 -9.87 8.10 2.55
CA GLU A 113 -10.89 7.35 1.84
C GLU A 113 -10.27 6.17 1.07
N LEU A 114 -11.06 5.09 0.97
CA LEU A 114 -10.66 3.94 0.18
C LEU A 114 -11.22 4.07 -1.24
N ILE A 115 -10.34 3.87 -2.24
CA ILE A 115 -10.71 3.80 -3.64
C ILE A 115 -10.81 2.34 -4.11
N ASN A 116 -11.58 2.08 -5.15
CA ASN A 116 -11.68 0.77 -5.79
C ASN A 116 -10.52 0.54 -6.78
N ALA A 117 -10.40 -0.69 -7.29
CA ALA A 117 -9.35 -1.09 -8.20
C ALA A 117 -9.34 -0.28 -9.52
N GLU A 118 -10.52 0.00 -10.10
CA GLU A 118 -10.62 0.79 -11.32
C GLU A 118 -10.12 2.22 -11.10
N ARG A 119 -10.52 2.86 -10.00
CA ARG A 119 -10.02 4.19 -9.68
C ARG A 119 -8.51 4.19 -9.43
N ALA A 120 -7.99 3.16 -8.78
CA ALA A 120 -6.55 3.01 -8.57
C ALA A 120 -5.79 2.91 -9.90
N ARG A 121 -6.35 2.19 -10.87
CA ARG A 121 -5.80 2.10 -12.23
C ARG A 121 -5.88 3.43 -12.99
N GLU A 122 -7.02 4.11 -12.93
CA GLU A 122 -7.22 5.41 -13.59
C GLU A 122 -6.20 6.47 -13.16
N ILE A 123 -5.89 6.53 -11.86
CA ILE A 123 -4.92 7.50 -11.33
C ILE A 123 -3.47 7.05 -11.48
N GLY A 124 -3.21 5.87 -12.05
CA GLY A 124 -1.87 5.33 -12.27
C GLY A 124 -1.23 4.66 -11.05
N LEU A 125 -2.01 4.37 -10.01
CA LEU A 125 -1.52 3.71 -8.79
C LEU A 125 -1.20 2.23 -9.03
N ILE A 126 -1.95 1.56 -9.92
CA ILE A 126 -1.75 0.18 -10.37
C ILE A 126 -1.81 0.09 -11.89
N ASN A 127 -1.28 -1.00 -12.45
CA ASN A 127 -1.22 -1.22 -13.89
C ASN A 127 -2.46 -1.89 -14.46
N TYR A 128 -2.93 -2.96 -13.79
CA TYR A 128 -3.99 -3.81 -14.31
C TYR A 128 -5.01 -4.19 -13.25
N VAL A 129 -6.26 -4.32 -13.70
CA VAL A 129 -7.35 -4.90 -12.93
C VAL A 129 -7.83 -6.15 -13.67
N VAL A 130 -7.98 -7.23 -12.96
CA VAL A 130 -8.45 -8.52 -13.50
C VAL A 130 -9.54 -9.11 -12.61
N PRO A 131 -10.41 -9.99 -13.12
CA PRO A 131 -11.30 -10.77 -12.28
C PRO A 131 -10.51 -11.56 -11.22
N ALA A 132 -11.07 -11.70 -10.02
CA ALA A 132 -10.37 -12.37 -8.92
C ALA A 132 -9.89 -13.79 -9.24
N ALA A 133 -10.60 -14.48 -10.14
CA ALA A 133 -10.25 -15.82 -10.60
C ALA A 133 -9.03 -15.87 -11.53
N GLU A 134 -8.63 -14.73 -12.10
CA GLU A 134 -7.51 -14.59 -13.04
C GLU A 134 -6.26 -13.97 -12.40
N LEU A 135 -6.37 -13.53 -11.15
CA LEU A 135 -5.29 -12.89 -10.43
C LEU A 135 -4.18 -13.84 -10.00
#